data_4b2b70b6d373833339a4037aad472457
#
_entry.id   4b2b70b6d373833339a4037aad472457
#
_cell.length_a   1.000
_cell.length_b   1.000
_cell.length_c   1.000
_cell.angle_alpha   90.00
_cell.angle_beta   90.00
_cell.angle_gamma   90.00
#
_symmetry.space_group_name_H-M   'P 1'
#
loop_
_entity.id
_entity.type
_entity.pdbx_description
1 polymer ?
#
loop_
_entity_poly.entity_id
_entity_poly.type
_entity_poly.pdbx_seq_one_letter_code
_entity_poly.pdbx_strand_id
1 'polypeptide(L)'
;VTDTLLTIENLNVSYRGNGRAAHILDSVDIEIGRGRSVGLVGESGSGKSTVAFALLGLLADNAEVSASHATFDERLLSFAAGETTPLRGTDIAMIFQDPMTALNPMFTIGAQLVDIQRRRFPKEKRRMLWARAKAVLADVGVQDAAARMHRYPHEFSGGMRQRVIIAMALLVEPKLLIADEPTTALDATIEAQVVEVLRRLRQRTSASMLVVSHSMGLIAELCDSVVVMYAGTVVENGRVADVLHHPRHPYTRALLACELDPFATFDPSQELATIPGGVPDPSHRPAGCVFAGRCPARHDRCSEKPPQRQARDGQNYTCWLEAA
;
A
#
# COMPACT_ATOMS: atom_id res chain seq x y z
N VAL A 1 -13.64 -12.42 19.79
CA VAL A 1 -13.44 -11.55 18.62
C VAL A 1 -11.94 -11.50 18.40
N THR A 2 -11.46 -11.99 17.29
CA THR A 2 -10.05 -11.88 16.91
C THR A 2 -9.72 -10.41 16.71
N ASP A 3 -8.56 -9.94 17.21
CA ASP A 3 -8.12 -8.54 17.04
C ASP A 3 -7.65 -8.27 15.60
N THR A 4 -7.71 -9.28 14.72
CA THR A 4 -7.27 -9.23 13.33
C THR A 4 -8.43 -8.91 12.39
N LEU A 5 -8.23 -7.96 11.48
CA LEU A 5 -9.18 -7.59 10.42
C LEU A 5 -8.92 -8.35 9.13
N LEU A 6 -7.66 -8.44 8.72
CA LEU A 6 -7.23 -9.12 7.48
C LEU A 6 -6.10 -10.09 7.81
N THR A 7 -6.25 -11.33 7.36
CA THR A 7 -5.18 -12.32 7.32
C THR A 7 -5.07 -12.86 5.91
N ILE A 8 -3.87 -12.91 5.38
CA ILE A 8 -3.54 -13.59 4.12
C ILE A 8 -2.28 -14.39 4.35
N GLU A 9 -2.33 -15.68 4.04
CA GLU A 9 -1.20 -16.59 4.14
C GLU A 9 -0.89 -17.16 2.76
N ASN A 10 0.39 -17.10 2.41
CA ASN A 10 0.92 -17.71 1.19
C ASN A 10 0.21 -17.19 -0.08
N LEU A 11 0.07 -15.86 -0.21
CA LEU A 11 -0.49 -15.26 -1.41
C LEU A 11 0.48 -15.40 -2.58
N ASN A 12 -0.01 -16.00 -3.65
CA ASN A 12 0.69 -16.16 -4.90
C ASN A 12 -0.08 -15.50 -6.03
N VAL A 13 0.62 -14.77 -6.89
CA VAL A 13 0.05 -14.16 -8.10
C VAL A 13 0.97 -14.43 -9.26
N SER A 14 0.42 -15.01 -10.33
CA SER A 14 1.12 -15.19 -11.59
C SER A 14 0.28 -14.73 -12.77
N TYR A 15 0.92 -14.27 -13.83
CA TYR A 15 0.26 -13.94 -15.08
C TYR A 15 0.60 -14.96 -16.14
N ARG A 16 -0.43 -15.47 -16.82
CA ARG A 16 -0.25 -16.31 -18.00
C ARG A 16 0.14 -15.44 -19.20
N GLY A 17 1.33 -15.67 -19.74
CA GLY A 17 1.81 -15.04 -20.94
C GLY A 17 2.08 -16.05 -22.06
N ASN A 18 2.49 -15.55 -23.23
CA ASN A 18 2.86 -16.36 -24.39
C ASN A 18 4.14 -17.17 -24.10
N GLY A 19 4.00 -18.35 -23.48
CA GLY A 19 5.06 -19.36 -23.29
C GLY A 19 5.67 -19.47 -21.90
N ARG A 20 5.58 -18.48 -21.00
CA ARG A 20 6.05 -18.57 -19.60
C ARG A 20 5.11 -17.83 -18.67
N ALA A 21 4.87 -18.38 -17.49
CA ALA A 21 4.18 -17.68 -16.42
C ALA A 21 5.14 -16.68 -15.76
N ALA A 22 4.69 -15.45 -15.55
CA ALA A 22 5.42 -14.45 -14.76
C ALA A 22 4.90 -14.50 -13.31
N HIS A 23 5.74 -14.93 -12.38
CA HIS A 23 5.40 -15.02 -10.96
C HIS A 23 5.67 -13.68 -10.27
N ILE A 24 4.61 -12.90 -10.05
CA ILE A 24 4.71 -11.56 -9.46
C ILE A 24 4.77 -11.61 -7.94
N LEU A 25 3.95 -12.47 -7.30
CA LEU A 25 3.98 -12.70 -5.86
C LEU A 25 4.25 -14.17 -5.59
N ASP A 26 5.08 -14.44 -4.59
CA ASP A 26 5.42 -15.78 -4.14
C ASP A 26 5.41 -15.84 -2.62
N SER A 27 4.42 -16.55 -2.08
CA SER A 27 4.28 -16.84 -0.66
C SER A 27 4.29 -15.57 0.22
N VAL A 28 3.45 -14.59 -0.14
CA VAL A 28 3.33 -13.34 0.61
C VAL A 28 2.32 -13.50 1.73
N ASP A 29 2.77 -13.23 2.96
CA ASP A 29 1.94 -13.22 4.16
C ASP A 29 1.68 -11.77 4.61
N ILE A 30 0.41 -11.46 4.92
CA ILE A 30 0.00 -10.15 5.40
C ILE A 30 -1.03 -10.31 6.50
N GLU A 31 -0.80 -9.63 7.62
CA GLU A 31 -1.75 -9.53 8.71
C GLU A 31 -1.99 -8.05 9.06
N ILE A 32 -3.27 -7.66 9.20
CA ILE A 32 -3.66 -6.31 9.60
C ILE A 32 -4.64 -6.42 10.76
N GLY A 33 -4.25 -5.91 11.93
CA GLY A 33 -5.12 -5.80 13.10
C GLY A 33 -6.21 -4.73 12.92
N ARG A 34 -7.27 -4.84 13.69
CA ARG A 34 -8.35 -3.82 13.69
C ARG A 34 -7.83 -2.49 14.20
N GLY A 35 -8.09 -1.41 13.45
CA GLY A 35 -7.59 -0.07 13.75
C GLY A 35 -6.08 0.09 13.67
N ARG A 36 -5.36 -0.90 13.08
CA ARG A 36 -3.92 -0.87 12.89
C ARG A 36 -3.56 -0.45 11.46
N SER A 37 -2.38 0.14 11.34
CA SER A 37 -1.81 0.55 10.06
C SER A 37 -0.58 -0.28 9.74
N VAL A 38 -0.57 -0.89 8.55
CA VAL A 38 0.55 -1.69 8.03
C VAL A 38 1.11 -1.02 6.79
N GLY A 39 2.42 -0.83 6.76
CA GLY A 39 3.15 -0.35 5.60
C GLY A 39 3.63 -1.51 4.73
N LEU A 40 3.49 -1.36 3.43
CA LEU A 40 4.05 -2.26 2.43
C LEU A 40 5.09 -1.51 1.62
N VAL A 41 6.37 -1.80 1.82
CA VAL A 41 7.47 -1.02 1.27
C VAL A 41 8.41 -1.85 0.39
N GLY A 42 9.08 -1.20 -0.55
CA GLY A 42 10.07 -1.81 -1.44
C GLY A 42 10.20 -1.05 -2.75
N GLU A 43 11.19 -1.39 -3.57
CA GLU A 43 11.41 -0.78 -4.88
C GLU A 43 10.23 -0.95 -5.82
N SER A 44 10.17 -0.13 -6.89
CA SER A 44 9.23 -0.32 -7.99
C SER A 44 9.39 -1.72 -8.58
N GLY A 45 8.27 -2.38 -8.90
CA GLY A 45 8.28 -3.77 -9.39
C GLY A 45 8.41 -4.84 -8.30
N SER A 46 8.45 -4.50 -7.00
CA SER A 46 8.49 -5.50 -5.92
C SER A 46 7.15 -6.22 -5.65
N GLY A 47 6.06 -5.84 -6.33
CA GLY A 47 4.76 -6.51 -6.21
C GLY A 47 3.76 -5.86 -5.25
N LYS A 48 4.08 -4.72 -4.64
CA LYS A 48 3.23 -4.04 -3.63
C LYS A 48 1.81 -3.74 -4.11
N SER A 49 1.67 -3.03 -5.24
CA SER A 49 0.35 -2.72 -5.81
C SER A 49 -0.39 -3.97 -6.28
N THR A 50 0.33 -5.04 -6.64
CA THR A 50 -0.28 -6.34 -6.98
C THR A 50 -0.99 -6.95 -5.78
N VAL A 51 -0.45 -6.81 -4.57
CA VAL A 51 -1.12 -7.22 -3.32
C VAL A 51 -2.43 -6.45 -3.13
N ALA A 52 -2.39 -5.11 -3.27
CA ALA A 52 -3.56 -4.25 -3.14
C ALA A 52 -4.64 -4.59 -4.18
N PHE A 53 -4.24 -4.82 -5.43
CA PHE A 53 -5.16 -5.18 -6.52
C PHE A 53 -5.72 -6.60 -6.37
N ALA A 54 -4.94 -7.56 -5.85
CA ALA A 54 -5.44 -8.89 -5.53
C ALA A 54 -6.57 -8.83 -4.50
N LEU A 55 -6.38 -8.08 -3.40
CA LEU A 55 -7.40 -7.87 -2.36
C LEU A 55 -8.70 -7.28 -2.92
N LEU A 56 -8.59 -6.43 -3.92
CA LEU A 56 -9.75 -5.79 -4.54
C LEU A 56 -10.30 -6.58 -5.74
N GLY A 57 -9.64 -7.66 -6.18
CA GLY A 57 -10.01 -8.37 -7.41
C GLY A 57 -9.95 -7.45 -8.64
N LEU A 58 -8.90 -6.63 -8.71
CA LEU A 58 -8.65 -5.67 -9.81
C LEU A 58 -7.49 -6.10 -10.71
N LEU A 59 -6.95 -7.29 -10.51
CA LEU A 59 -5.94 -7.85 -11.42
C LEU A 59 -6.57 -8.17 -12.79
N ALA A 60 -5.74 -8.20 -13.83
CA ALA A 60 -6.19 -8.53 -15.18
C ALA A 60 -6.69 -9.99 -15.26
N ASP A 61 -7.54 -10.28 -16.24
CA ASP A 61 -8.22 -11.59 -16.39
C ASP A 61 -7.26 -12.77 -16.58
N ASN A 62 -6.03 -12.52 -17.04
CA ASN A 62 -4.99 -13.53 -17.18
C ASN A 62 -4.15 -13.74 -15.91
N ALA A 63 -4.52 -13.09 -14.79
CA ALA A 63 -3.92 -13.31 -13.49
C ALA A 63 -4.48 -14.57 -12.83
N GLU A 64 -3.59 -15.39 -12.30
CA GLU A 64 -3.90 -16.50 -11.40
C GLU A 64 -3.54 -16.08 -9.98
N VAL A 65 -4.52 -16.10 -9.08
CA VAL A 65 -4.36 -15.73 -7.68
C VAL A 65 -4.70 -16.91 -6.80
N SER A 66 -3.83 -17.23 -5.86
CA SER A 66 -4.08 -18.26 -4.84
C SER A 66 -3.50 -17.84 -3.49
N ALA A 67 -4.13 -18.30 -2.42
CA ALA A 67 -3.63 -18.21 -1.06
C ALA A 67 -3.96 -19.49 -0.32
N SER A 68 -3.14 -19.90 0.66
CA SER A 68 -3.44 -21.06 1.49
C SER A 68 -4.56 -20.76 2.49
N HIS A 69 -4.60 -19.53 2.99
CA HIS A 69 -5.66 -19.02 3.86
C HIS A 69 -5.81 -17.52 3.64
N ALA A 70 -7.06 -17.05 3.58
CA ALA A 70 -7.34 -15.62 3.55
C ALA A 70 -8.68 -15.33 4.26
N THR A 71 -8.67 -14.35 5.16
CA THR A 71 -9.89 -13.88 5.86
C THR A 71 -9.92 -12.36 5.92
N PHE A 72 -11.12 -11.80 5.81
CA PHE A 72 -11.40 -10.39 6.05
C PHE A 72 -12.62 -10.27 6.95
N ASP A 73 -12.47 -9.60 8.07
CA ASP A 73 -13.56 -9.41 9.06
C ASP A 73 -14.23 -10.75 9.42
N GLU A 74 -13.40 -11.75 9.76
CA GLU A 74 -13.79 -13.12 10.14
C GLU A 74 -14.44 -13.95 9.00
N ARG A 75 -14.52 -13.41 7.78
CA ARG A 75 -15.08 -14.10 6.61
C ARG A 75 -13.96 -14.60 5.71
N LEU A 76 -14.11 -15.81 5.20
CA LEU A 76 -13.20 -16.31 4.19
C LEU A 76 -13.23 -15.40 2.95
N LEU A 77 -12.02 -15.03 2.49
CA LEU A 77 -11.81 -14.37 1.22
C LEU A 77 -11.50 -15.43 0.16
N SER A 78 -12.21 -15.37 -0.94
CA SER A 78 -11.85 -16.10 -2.14
C SER A 78 -11.34 -15.11 -3.19
N PHE A 79 -10.28 -15.50 -3.86
CA PHE A 79 -9.71 -14.73 -4.98
C PHE A 79 -10.27 -15.17 -6.33
N ALA A 80 -11.31 -16.00 -6.35
CA ALA A 80 -12.02 -16.33 -7.57
C ALA A 80 -12.66 -15.06 -8.19
N ALA A 81 -12.79 -15.05 -9.50
CA ALA A 81 -13.28 -13.90 -10.25
C ALA A 81 -14.63 -13.39 -9.70
N GLY A 82 -14.67 -12.13 -9.28
CA GLY A 82 -15.88 -11.47 -8.81
C GLY A 82 -16.21 -11.64 -7.32
N GLU A 83 -15.57 -12.55 -6.58
CA GLU A 83 -15.93 -12.82 -5.17
C GLU A 83 -15.52 -11.71 -4.20
N THR A 84 -14.45 -10.97 -4.49
CA THR A 84 -14.05 -9.78 -3.71
C THR A 84 -14.86 -8.53 -4.07
N THR A 85 -15.62 -8.56 -5.15
CA THR A 85 -16.43 -7.43 -5.65
C THR A 85 -17.38 -6.82 -4.61
N PRO A 86 -18.06 -7.60 -3.74
CA PRO A 86 -18.95 -7.03 -2.72
C PRO A 86 -18.24 -6.11 -1.71
N LEU A 87 -16.96 -6.32 -1.45
CA LEU A 87 -16.19 -5.56 -0.47
C LEU A 87 -15.71 -4.21 -1.01
N ARG A 88 -15.57 -4.08 -2.35
CA ARG A 88 -15.09 -2.84 -2.99
C ARG A 88 -16.09 -1.69 -2.82
N GLY A 89 -15.59 -0.55 -2.34
CA GLY A 89 -16.41 0.66 -2.13
C GLY A 89 -17.47 0.50 -1.04
N THR A 90 -17.29 -0.48 -0.15
CA THR A 90 -18.07 -0.69 1.06
C THR A 90 -17.15 -0.93 2.24
N ASP A 91 -16.68 -2.15 2.44
CA ASP A 91 -15.81 -2.50 3.56
C ASP A 91 -14.31 -2.25 3.26
N ILE A 92 -13.93 -2.25 1.98
CA ILE A 92 -12.59 -1.89 1.51
C ILE A 92 -12.67 -0.72 0.54
N ALA A 93 -11.91 0.35 0.81
CA ALA A 93 -11.71 1.47 -0.10
C ALA A 93 -10.24 1.64 -0.46
N MET A 94 -9.96 2.21 -1.63
CA MET A 94 -8.61 2.44 -2.11
C MET A 94 -8.42 3.88 -2.57
N ILE A 95 -7.29 4.46 -2.18
CA ILE A 95 -6.71 5.69 -2.74
C ILE A 95 -5.68 5.22 -3.78
N PHE A 96 -5.94 5.54 -5.06
CA PHE A 96 -5.08 5.16 -6.18
C PHE A 96 -3.91 6.13 -6.34
N GLN A 97 -2.83 5.64 -6.92
CA GLN A 97 -1.58 6.37 -7.14
C GLN A 97 -1.75 7.62 -8.02
N ASP A 98 -2.58 7.55 -9.08
CA ASP A 98 -2.78 8.65 -10.02
C ASP A 98 -4.12 9.37 -9.79
N PRO A 99 -4.10 10.58 -9.21
CA PRO A 99 -5.31 11.37 -9.01
C PRO A 99 -5.93 11.89 -10.30
N MET A 100 -5.18 11.91 -11.41
CA MET A 100 -5.66 12.44 -12.69
C MET A 100 -6.66 11.49 -13.36
N THR A 101 -6.47 10.20 -13.20
CA THR A 101 -7.31 9.16 -13.81
C THR A 101 -8.48 8.70 -12.91
N ALA A 102 -8.40 8.96 -11.60
CA ALA A 102 -9.41 8.50 -10.65
C ALA A 102 -10.73 9.30 -10.67
N LEU A 103 -10.70 10.55 -11.14
CA LEU A 103 -11.88 11.42 -11.23
C LEU A 103 -12.39 11.51 -12.67
N ASN A 104 -13.70 11.28 -12.87
CA ASN A 104 -14.32 11.45 -14.17
C ASN A 104 -14.49 12.94 -14.50
N PRO A 105 -13.84 13.47 -15.57
CA PRO A 105 -13.87 14.90 -15.90
C PRO A 105 -15.25 15.42 -16.33
N MET A 106 -16.17 14.55 -16.70
CA MET A 106 -17.51 14.89 -17.18
C MET A 106 -18.52 15.20 -16.06
N PHE A 107 -18.17 14.84 -14.82
CA PHE A 107 -19.06 15.05 -13.67
C PHE A 107 -18.46 16.01 -12.65
N THR A 108 -19.32 16.79 -12.00
CA THR A 108 -18.88 17.65 -10.90
C THR A 108 -18.38 16.83 -9.73
N ILE A 109 -17.49 17.40 -8.91
CA ILE A 109 -16.96 16.75 -7.71
C ILE A 109 -18.11 16.29 -6.79
N GLY A 110 -19.10 17.14 -6.55
CA GLY A 110 -20.25 16.79 -5.70
C GLY A 110 -21.08 15.62 -6.25
N ALA A 111 -21.23 15.52 -7.57
CA ALA A 111 -21.93 14.39 -8.17
C ALA A 111 -21.20 13.07 -7.91
N GLN A 112 -19.88 13.05 -8.09
CA GLN A 112 -19.05 11.87 -7.87
C GLN A 112 -18.98 11.48 -6.38
N LEU A 113 -18.84 12.47 -5.49
CA LEU A 113 -18.85 12.23 -4.04
C LEU A 113 -20.21 11.71 -3.53
N VAL A 114 -21.32 12.11 -4.14
CA VAL A 114 -22.62 11.57 -3.79
C VAL A 114 -22.81 10.16 -4.34
N ASP A 115 -22.34 9.92 -5.56
CA ASP A 115 -22.58 8.64 -6.25
C ASP A 115 -21.83 7.49 -5.56
N ILE A 116 -20.57 7.70 -5.14
CA ILE A 116 -19.79 6.67 -4.45
C ILE A 116 -20.46 6.19 -3.15
N GLN A 117 -21.17 7.07 -2.45
CA GLN A 117 -21.87 6.74 -1.21
C GLN A 117 -23.07 5.83 -1.42
N ARG A 118 -23.70 5.84 -2.61
CA ARG A 118 -24.95 5.08 -2.88
C ARG A 118 -24.78 3.59 -2.72
N ARG A 119 -23.59 3.06 -2.95
CA ARG A 119 -23.30 1.64 -2.75
C ARG A 119 -23.38 1.26 -1.27
N ARG A 120 -22.86 2.10 -0.39
CA ARG A 120 -22.88 1.88 1.06
C ARG A 120 -24.21 2.25 1.69
N PHE A 121 -24.81 3.35 1.21
CA PHE A 121 -26.03 3.94 1.77
C PHE A 121 -27.15 4.04 0.72
N PRO A 122 -27.66 2.93 0.17
CA PRO A 122 -28.58 2.94 -0.97
C PRO A 122 -29.93 3.55 -0.65
N LYS A 123 -30.33 3.59 0.63
CA LYS A 123 -31.63 4.13 1.09
C LYS A 123 -31.57 5.59 1.53
N GLU A 124 -30.37 6.18 1.61
CA GLU A 124 -30.25 7.56 2.06
C GLU A 124 -30.67 8.56 0.98
N LYS A 125 -31.31 9.65 1.44
CA LYS A 125 -31.74 10.73 0.55
C LYS A 125 -30.52 11.49 0.01
N ARG A 126 -30.55 11.87 -1.27
CA ARG A 126 -29.47 12.64 -1.93
C ARG A 126 -29.03 13.87 -1.12
N ARG A 127 -29.95 14.56 -0.46
CA ARG A 127 -29.63 15.73 0.39
C ARG A 127 -28.68 15.35 1.54
N MET A 128 -28.86 14.19 2.16
CA MET A 128 -28.01 13.72 3.25
C MET A 128 -26.61 13.32 2.73
N LEU A 129 -26.57 12.57 1.62
CA LEU A 129 -25.31 12.23 0.96
C LEU A 129 -24.52 13.48 0.54
N TRP A 130 -25.21 14.51 0.03
CA TRP A 130 -24.60 15.77 -0.35
C TRP A 130 -24.02 16.52 0.86
N ALA A 131 -24.77 16.58 1.98
CA ALA A 131 -24.32 17.21 3.22
C ALA A 131 -23.09 16.51 3.80
N ARG A 132 -23.09 15.14 3.82
CA ARG A 132 -21.96 14.34 4.26
C ARG A 132 -20.74 14.57 3.34
N ALA A 133 -20.93 14.54 2.02
CA ALA A 133 -19.88 14.81 1.05
C ALA A 133 -19.22 16.18 1.27
N LYS A 134 -20.03 17.21 1.48
CA LYS A 134 -19.53 18.56 1.78
C LYS A 134 -18.71 18.60 3.08
N ALA A 135 -19.18 17.94 4.14
CA ALA A 135 -18.47 17.89 5.42
C ALA A 135 -17.12 17.19 5.28
N VAL A 136 -17.08 16.00 4.67
CA VAL A 136 -15.84 15.26 4.48
C VAL A 136 -14.87 16.00 3.55
N LEU A 137 -15.38 16.69 2.51
CA LEU A 137 -14.53 17.51 1.64
C LEU A 137 -13.86 18.65 2.39
N ALA A 138 -14.55 19.28 3.35
CA ALA A 138 -13.97 20.27 4.24
C ALA A 138 -12.96 19.65 5.24
N ASP A 139 -13.26 18.47 5.79
CA ASP A 139 -12.40 17.75 6.74
C ASP A 139 -11.04 17.37 6.12
N VAL A 140 -11.01 17.03 4.83
CA VAL A 140 -9.75 16.79 4.10
C VAL A 140 -9.03 18.08 3.69
N GLY A 141 -9.53 19.24 4.12
CA GLY A 141 -8.89 20.55 3.93
C GLY A 141 -9.12 21.20 2.57
N VAL A 142 -10.21 20.87 1.87
CA VAL A 142 -10.63 21.61 0.67
C VAL A 142 -11.39 22.87 1.12
N GLN A 143 -10.80 24.03 0.88
CA GLN A 143 -11.42 25.33 1.18
C GLN A 143 -12.68 25.54 0.32
N ASP A 144 -13.66 26.27 0.85
CA ASP A 144 -14.93 26.55 0.17
C ASP A 144 -15.63 25.30 -0.36
N ALA A 145 -15.65 24.23 0.45
CA ALA A 145 -16.19 22.92 0.06
C ALA A 145 -17.58 23.03 -0.58
N ALA A 146 -18.45 23.95 -0.10
CA ALA A 146 -19.79 24.16 -0.66
C ALA A 146 -19.74 24.61 -2.13
N ALA A 147 -18.90 25.55 -2.48
CA ALA A 147 -18.73 26.03 -3.86
C ALA A 147 -18.02 24.98 -4.71
N ARG A 148 -17.01 24.30 -4.14
CA ARG A 148 -16.21 23.26 -4.81
C ARG A 148 -17.01 22.03 -5.20
N MET A 149 -18.07 21.69 -4.48
CA MET A 149 -18.98 20.60 -4.87
C MET A 149 -19.58 20.76 -6.27
N HIS A 150 -19.74 21.99 -6.75
CA HIS A 150 -20.32 22.31 -8.07
C HIS A 150 -19.27 22.40 -9.19
N ARG A 151 -17.99 22.27 -8.86
CA ARG A 151 -16.87 22.39 -9.80
C ARG A 151 -16.50 21.04 -10.39
N TYR A 152 -15.81 21.07 -11.53
CA TYR A 152 -15.31 19.90 -12.25
C TYR A 152 -13.84 19.59 -11.86
N PRO A 153 -13.37 18.36 -12.05
CA PRO A 153 -12.01 17.97 -11.69
C PRO A 153 -10.91 18.85 -12.30
N HIS A 154 -11.07 19.34 -13.53
CA HIS A 154 -10.09 20.18 -14.20
C HIS A 154 -9.91 21.59 -13.56
N GLU A 155 -10.85 22.01 -12.72
CA GLU A 155 -10.77 23.26 -11.96
C GLU A 155 -10.02 23.10 -10.62
N PHE A 156 -9.45 21.91 -10.34
CA PHE A 156 -8.70 21.58 -9.12
C PHE A 156 -7.22 21.37 -9.43
N SER A 157 -6.35 21.84 -8.53
CA SER A 157 -4.93 21.47 -8.54
C SER A 157 -4.73 19.98 -8.24
N GLY A 158 -3.54 19.44 -8.52
CA GLY A 158 -3.20 18.04 -8.23
C GLY A 158 -3.46 17.67 -6.76
N GLY A 159 -2.97 18.46 -5.83
CA GLY A 159 -3.19 18.23 -4.40
C GLY A 159 -4.66 18.35 -3.97
N MET A 160 -5.43 19.23 -4.60
CA MET A 160 -6.87 19.30 -4.35
C MET A 160 -7.59 18.05 -4.88
N ARG A 161 -7.22 17.53 -6.05
CA ARG A 161 -7.78 16.28 -6.59
C ARG A 161 -7.44 15.11 -5.68
N GLN A 162 -6.20 15.04 -5.17
CA GLN A 162 -5.80 14.00 -4.21
C GLN A 162 -6.67 14.02 -2.95
N ARG A 163 -6.95 15.21 -2.40
CA ARG A 163 -7.86 15.36 -1.24
C ARG A 163 -9.29 14.93 -1.56
N VAL A 164 -9.78 15.19 -2.78
CA VAL A 164 -11.09 14.71 -3.23
C VAL A 164 -11.13 13.18 -3.26
N ILE A 165 -10.08 12.52 -3.76
CA ILE A 165 -10.00 11.05 -3.79
C ILE A 165 -9.95 10.48 -2.38
N ILE A 166 -9.19 11.10 -1.48
CA ILE A 166 -9.20 10.74 -0.06
C ILE A 166 -10.62 10.88 0.51
N ALA A 167 -11.31 11.99 0.23
CA ALA A 167 -12.70 12.18 0.65
C ALA A 167 -13.63 11.08 0.09
N MET A 168 -13.47 10.69 -1.19
CA MET A 168 -14.23 9.59 -1.78
C MET A 168 -14.04 8.28 -1.01
N ALA A 169 -12.80 7.94 -0.69
CA ALA A 169 -12.49 6.73 0.05
C ALA A 169 -13.07 6.73 1.47
N LEU A 170 -13.15 7.89 2.11
CA LEU A 170 -13.71 8.03 3.46
C LEU A 170 -15.24 7.98 3.50
N LEU A 171 -15.88 8.53 2.47
CA LEU A 171 -17.34 8.63 2.40
C LEU A 171 -18.05 7.29 2.42
N VAL A 172 -17.35 6.20 2.14
CA VAL A 172 -17.91 4.84 2.23
C VAL A 172 -17.69 4.20 3.60
N GLU A 173 -17.02 4.88 4.54
CA GLU A 173 -16.75 4.41 5.90
C GLU A 173 -16.15 2.99 5.91
N PRO A 174 -14.99 2.79 5.25
CA PRO A 174 -14.42 1.46 5.07
C PRO A 174 -13.84 0.92 6.38
N LYS A 175 -13.80 -0.42 6.52
CA LYS A 175 -13.06 -1.11 7.58
C LYS A 175 -11.57 -1.15 7.28
N LEU A 176 -11.21 -1.25 5.98
CA LEU A 176 -9.84 -1.21 5.48
C LEU A 176 -9.70 -0.12 4.41
N LEU A 177 -8.79 0.82 4.65
CA LEU A 177 -8.35 1.81 3.67
C LEU A 177 -6.99 1.38 3.10
N ILE A 178 -6.93 1.16 1.80
CA ILE A 178 -5.69 0.92 1.07
C ILE A 178 -5.25 2.25 0.47
N ALA A 179 -4.02 2.69 0.76
CA ALA A 179 -3.43 3.88 0.17
C ALA A 179 -2.21 3.46 -0.68
N ASP A 180 -2.38 3.42 -2.00
CA ASP A 180 -1.32 3.01 -2.93
C ASP A 180 -0.58 4.24 -3.43
N GLU A 181 0.64 4.42 -2.93
CA GLU A 181 1.53 5.55 -3.20
C GLU A 181 0.81 6.92 -3.14
N PRO A 182 0.16 7.26 -2.02
CA PRO A 182 -0.80 8.36 -1.94
C PRO A 182 -0.17 9.75 -2.14
N THR A 183 1.15 9.86 -2.16
CA THR A 183 1.90 11.12 -2.29
C THR A 183 2.76 11.19 -3.55
N THR A 184 2.80 10.14 -4.35
CA THR A 184 3.59 10.09 -5.60
C THR A 184 3.16 11.19 -6.57
N ALA A 185 4.12 11.82 -7.23
CA ALA A 185 3.93 12.93 -8.19
C ALA A 185 3.37 14.24 -7.58
N LEU A 186 3.42 14.40 -6.25
CA LEU A 186 3.11 15.64 -5.57
C LEU A 186 4.40 16.39 -5.22
N ASP A 187 4.32 17.72 -5.18
CA ASP A 187 5.42 18.53 -4.61
C ASP A 187 5.50 18.32 -3.08
N ALA A 188 6.67 18.54 -2.49
CA ALA A 188 6.93 18.28 -1.07
C ALA A 188 5.94 18.97 -0.11
N THR A 189 5.46 20.18 -0.47
CA THR A 189 4.51 20.92 0.36
C THR A 189 3.13 20.26 0.35
N ILE A 190 2.68 19.82 -0.80
CA ILE A 190 1.40 19.11 -0.97
C ILE A 190 1.50 17.72 -0.37
N GLU A 191 2.63 17.01 -0.55
CA GLU A 191 2.89 15.74 0.08
C GLU A 191 2.71 15.82 1.61
N ALA A 192 3.40 16.74 2.29
CA ALA A 192 3.27 16.94 3.73
C ALA A 192 1.81 17.20 4.16
N GLN A 193 1.05 17.94 3.35
CA GLN A 193 -0.37 18.20 3.63
C GLN A 193 -1.24 16.94 3.46
N VAL A 194 -0.96 16.07 2.49
CA VAL A 194 -1.68 14.81 2.27
C VAL A 194 -1.36 13.83 3.40
N VAL A 195 -0.09 13.74 3.80
CA VAL A 195 0.35 12.91 4.94
C VAL A 195 -0.36 13.35 6.22
N GLU A 196 -0.45 14.65 6.48
CA GLU A 196 -1.17 15.18 7.65
C GLU A 196 -2.66 14.82 7.62
N VAL A 197 -3.30 14.87 6.44
CA VAL A 197 -4.69 14.41 6.28
C VAL A 197 -4.81 12.92 6.63
N LEU A 198 -3.95 12.07 6.09
CA LEU A 198 -3.96 10.62 6.38
C LEU A 198 -3.68 10.33 7.86
N ARG A 199 -2.75 11.07 8.49
CA ARG A 199 -2.45 10.97 9.92
C ARG A 199 -3.64 11.32 10.80
N ARG A 200 -4.35 12.41 10.48
CA ARG A 200 -5.59 12.80 11.19
C ARG A 200 -6.69 11.76 11.02
N LEU A 201 -6.80 11.20 9.83
CA LEU A 201 -7.76 10.13 9.53
C LEU A 201 -7.52 8.91 10.42
N ARG A 202 -6.28 8.43 10.48
CA ARG A 202 -5.87 7.33 11.35
C ARG A 202 -6.31 7.55 12.80
N GLN A 203 -6.19 8.79 13.30
CA GLN A 203 -6.56 9.13 14.68
C GLN A 203 -8.08 9.24 14.92
N ARG A 204 -8.84 9.59 13.87
CA ARG A 204 -10.29 9.90 13.98
C ARG A 204 -11.19 8.74 13.56
N THR A 205 -10.67 7.79 12.83
CA THR A 205 -11.45 6.63 12.36
C THR A 205 -10.92 5.33 12.98
N SER A 206 -11.81 4.35 13.10
CA SER A 206 -11.44 2.99 13.49
C SER A 206 -11.00 2.13 12.30
N ALA A 207 -10.89 2.72 11.11
CA ALA A 207 -10.46 2.00 9.93
C ALA A 207 -9.01 1.54 10.05
N SER A 208 -8.75 0.31 9.68
CA SER A 208 -7.38 -0.17 9.50
C SER A 208 -6.82 0.35 8.18
N MET A 209 -5.50 0.46 8.06
CA MET A 209 -4.86 0.99 6.85
C MET A 209 -3.80 0.03 6.32
N LEU A 210 -3.75 -0.11 4.99
CA LEU A 210 -2.62 -0.67 4.26
C LEU A 210 -2.01 0.45 3.42
N VAL A 211 -0.82 0.91 3.79
CA VAL A 211 -0.11 1.98 3.10
C VAL A 211 0.97 1.37 2.23
N VAL A 212 0.85 1.50 0.94
CA VAL A 212 1.85 1.06 -0.04
C VAL A 212 2.72 2.25 -0.41
N SER A 213 4.03 2.12 -0.24
CA SER A 213 4.98 3.19 -0.55
C SER A 213 6.35 2.63 -0.93
N HIS A 214 7.17 3.44 -1.58
CA HIS A 214 8.60 3.21 -1.71
C HIS A 214 9.42 3.97 -0.65
N SER A 215 8.80 4.88 0.13
CA SER A 215 9.44 5.67 1.19
C SER A 215 9.20 5.04 2.57
N MET A 216 10.27 4.72 3.27
CA MET A 216 10.24 4.29 4.67
C MET A 216 9.86 5.45 5.60
N GLY A 217 10.19 6.69 5.23
CA GLY A 217 9.81 7.89 5.97
C GLY A 217 8.30 8.03 6.07
N LEU A 218 7.57 7.87 4.96
CA LEU A 218 6.10 7.86 4.95
C LEU A 218 5.53 6.75 5.82
N ILE A 219 6.11 5.54 5.74
CA ILE A 219 5.69 4.40 6.55
C ILE A 219 5.93 4.67 8.04
N ALA A 220 7.06 5.31 8.39
CA ALA A 220 7.37 5.68 9.77
C ALA A 220 6.32 6.63 10.39
N GLU A 221 5.77 7.54 9.59
CA GLU A 221 4.76 8.50 10.05
C GLU A 221 3.36 7.89 10.18
N LEU A 222 3.00 6.94 9.31
CA LEU A 222 1.62 6.48 9.15
C LEU A 222 1.36 5.07 9.70
N CYS A 223 2.39 4.23 9.92
CA CYS A 223 2.18 2.81 10.16
C CYS A 223 2.69 2.34 11.53
N ASP A 224 2.04 1.30 12.07
CA ASP A 224 2.46 0.61 13.29
C ASP A 224 3.50 -0.47 12.99
N SER A 225 3.30 -1.17 11.87
CA SER A 225 4.18 -2.24 11.40
C SER A 225 4.47 -2.09 9.90
N VAL A 226 5.51 -2.75 9.44
CA VAL A 226 5.96 -2.71 8.05
C VAL A 226 6.25 -4.11 7.53
N VAL A 227 5.91 -4.32 6.28
CA VAL A 227 6.25 -5.49 5.46
C VAL A 227 7.15 -5.01 4.33
N VAL A 228 8.41 -5.46 4.31
CA VAL A 228 9.39 -5.10 3.29
C VAL A 228 9.36 -6.15 2.19
N MET A 229 9.07 -5.73 0.96
CA MET A 229 8.97 -6.60 -0.21
C MET A 229 10.11 -6.38 -1.19
N TYR A 230 10.63 -7.47 -1.71
CA TYR A 230 11.59 -7.48 -2.83
C TYR A 230 11.25 -8.59 -3.81
N ALA A 231 11.15 -8.26 -5.11
CA ALA A 231 10.88 -9.22 -6.17
C ALA A 231 9.72 -10.19 -5.86
N GLY A 232 8.60 -9.69 -5.34
CA GLY A 232 7.39 -10.46 -5.05
C GLY A 232 7.44 -11.32 -3.79
N THR A 233 8.45 -11.20 -2.92
CA THR A 233 8.50 -11.87 -1.62
C THR A 233 8.61 -10.88 -0.47
N VAL A 234 8.14 -11.30 0.69
CA VAL A 234 8.42 -10.63 1.95
C VAL A 234 9.83 -11.02 2.40
N VAL A 235 10.71 -10.02 2.54
CA VAL A 235 12.09 -10.23 2.99
C VAL A 235 12.26 -9.90 4.47
N GLU A 236 11.44 -9.00 5.00
CA GLU A 236 11.45 -8.61 6.41
C GLU A 236 10.09 -8.04 6.80
N ASN A 237 9.61 -8.31 8.01
CA ASN A 237 8.46 -7.65 8.59
C ASN A 237 8.60 -7.48 10.10
N GLY A 238 7.94 -6.48 10.66
CA GLY A 238 7.98 -6.20 12.09
C GLY A 238 7.35 -4.85 12.43
N ARG A 239 7.50 -4.42 13.67
CA ARG A 239 7.12 -3.06 14.07
C ARG A 239 8.00 -2.06 13.34
N VAL A 240 7.43 -0.94 12.93
CA VAL A 240 8.18 0.08 12.18
C VAL A 240 9.46 0.50 12.90
N ALA A 241 9.39 0.79 14.22
CA ALA A 241 10.55 1.19 15.00
C ALA A 241 11.67 0.13 14.99
N ASP A 242 11.32 -1.15 15.09
CA ASP A 242 12.29 -2.24 15.14
C ASP A 242 12.99 -2.41 13.78
N VAL A 243 12.22 -2.38 12.68
CA VAL A 243 12.77 -2.49 11.31
C VAL A 243 13.64 -1.29 10.95
N LEU A 244 13.28 -0.07 11.37
CA LEU A 244 14.06 1.13 11.12
C LEU A 244 15.40 1.15 11.88
N HIS A 245 15.37 0.78 13.15
CA HIS A 245 16.56 0.86 13.99
C HIS A 245 17.43 -0.39 13.94
N HIS A 246 16.83 -1.54 13.68
CA HIS A 246 17.50 -2.85 13.68
C HIS A 246 17.15 -3.68 12.44
N PRO A 247 17.36 -3.16 11.21
CA PRO A 247 17.05 -3.90 9.98
C PRO A 247 17.90 -5.18 9.91
N ARG A 248 17.24 -6.31 9.68
CA ARG A 248 17.88 -7.64 9.68
C ARG A 248 18.29 -8.08 8.28
N HIS A 249 17.44 -7.82 7.29
CA HIS A 249 17.71 -8.21 5.92
C HIS A 249 18.65 -7.20 5.22
N PRO A 250 19.68 -7.64 4.47
CA PRO A 250 20.58 -6.73 3.75
C PRO A 250 19.88 -5.76 2.77
N TYR A 251 18.77 -6.18 2.16
CA TYR A 251 17.98 -5.30 1.32
C TYR A 251 17.33 -4.16 2.12
N THR A 252 16.77 -4.45 3.30
CA THR A 252 16.17 -3.42 4.17
C THR A 252 17.23 -2.40 4.60
N ARG A 253 18.43 -2.86 4.95
CA ARG A 253 19.57 -1.97 5.26
C ARG A 253 19.92 -1.07 4.07
N ALA A 254 20.00 -1.65 2.88
CA ALA A 254 20.31 -0.90 1.67
C ALA A 254 19.19 0.10 1.31
N LEU A 255 17.93 -0.30 1.47
CA LEU A 255 16.78 0.57 1.22
C LEU A 255 16.79 1.79 2.16
N LEU A 256 17.03 1.58 3.46
CA LEU A 256 17.15 2.65 4.45
C LEU A 256 18.34 3.56 4.18
N ALA A 257 19.46 3.00 3.74
CA ALA A 257 20.64 3.80 3.40
C ALA A 257 20.43 4.71 2.17
N CYS A 258 19.48 4.36 1.29
CA CYS A 258 19.12 5.18 0.12
C CYS A 258 18.12 6.30 0.46
N GLU A 259 17.49 6.28 1.64
CA GLU A 259 16.62 7.39 2.05
C GLU A 259 17.46 8.61 2.43
N LEU A 260 17.12 9.73 1.81
CA LEU A 260 17.78 11.00 2.12
C LEU A 260 17.15 11.57 3.40
N ASP A 261 17.99 11.87 4.39
CA ASP A 261 17.57 12.70 5.51
C ASP A 261 17.43 14.16 5.01
N PRO A 262 16.21 14.74 4.97
CA PRO A 262 16.02 16.10 4.50
C PRO A 262 16.68 17.16 5.36
N PHE A 263 17.14 16.80 6.58
CA PHE A 263 17.85 17.68 7.51
C PHE A 263 19.35 17.41 7.55
N ALA A 264 19.84 16.37 6.87
CA ALA A 264 21.27 16.12 6.78
C ALA A 264 21.95 17.19 5.93
N THR A 265 23.13 17.63 6.38
CA THR A 265 23.98 18.50 5.58
C THR A 265 24.49 17.70 4.38
N PHE A 266 24.05 18.04 3.18
CA PHE A 266 24.51 17.42 1.95
C PHE A 266 25.96 17.78 1.68
N ASP A 267 26.84 16.78 1.66
CA ASP A 267 28.21 16.92 1.20
C ASP A 267 28.27 16.53 -0.30
N PRO A 268 28.51 17.48 -1.22
CA PRO A 268 28.56 17.21 -2.66
C PRO A 268 29.66 16.23 -3.06
N SER A 269 30.64 15.98 -2.19
CA SER A 269 31.74 15.02 -2.44
C SER A 269 31.37 13.57 -2.07
N GLN A 270 30.29 13.35 -1.33
CA GLN A 270 29.82 12.00 -0.99
C GLN A 270 28.87 11.48 -2.07
N GLU A 271 29.19 10.29 -2.58
CA GLU A 271 28.27 9.56 -3.44
C GLU A 271 27.01 9.15 -2.65
N LEU A 272 25.83 9.40 -3.22
CA LEU A 272 24.57 8.94 -2.65
C LEU A 272 24.54 7.42 -2.62
N ALA A 273 24.07 6.85 -1.51
CA ALA A 273 23.87 5.43 -1.41
C ALA A 273 22.85 4.95 -2.47
N THR A 274 23.22 3.92 -3.22
CA THR A 274 22.36 3.31 -4.24
C THR A 274 22.38 1.81 -4.11
N ILE A 275 21.30 1.16 -4.51
CA ILE A 275 21.23 -0.29 -4.62
C ILE A 275 21.58 -0.66 -6.08
N PRO A 276 22.79 -1.19 -6.37
CA PRO A 276 23.23 -1.42 -7.73
C PRO A 276 22.39 -2.49 -8.44
N GLY A 277 22.23 -2.37 -9.78
CA GLY A 277 21.47 -3.30 -10.59
C GLY A 277 19.97 -3.07 -10.54
N GLY A 278 19.17 -4.04 -10.98
CA GLY A 278 17.71 -3.98 -11.03
C GLY A 278 17.04 -5.15 -10.32
N VAL A 279 15.74 -5.01 -10.08
CA VAL A 279 14.89 -6.11 -9.56
C VAL A 279 14.87 -7.24 -10.59
N PRO A 280 14.98 -8.52 -10.19
CA PRO A 280 14.90 -9.65 -11.11
C PRO A 280 13.60 -9.66 -11.91
N ASP A 281 13.69 -10.09 -13.17
CA ASP A 281 12.53 -10.32 -14.02
C ASP A 281 11.63 -11.42 -13.40
N PRO A 282 10.33 -11.17 -13.21
CA PRO A 282 9.39 -12.15 -12.68
C PRO A 282 9.30 -13.45 -13.47
N SER A 283 9.65 -13.44 -14.76
CA SER A 283 9.69 -14.63 -15.62
C SER A 283 10.99 -15.44 -15.46
N HIS A 284 12.03 -14.87 -14.84
CA HIS A 284 13.36 -15.45 -14.63
C HIS A 284 13.81 -15.34 -13.17
N ARG A 285 12.91 -15.64 -12.26
CA ARG A 285 13.16 -15.52 -10.83
C ARG A 285 14.26 -16.47 -10.36
N PRO A 286 15.22 -16.02 -9.52
CA PRO A 286 16.22 -16.90 -8.92
C PRO A 286 15.59 -17.99 -8.05
N ALA A 287 16.12 -19.23 -8.10
CA ALA A 287 15.67 -20.33 -7.27
C ALA A 287 16.03 -20.15 -5.78
N GLY A 288 17.11 -19.41 -5.51
CA GLY A 288 17.59 -19.10 -4.17
C GLY A 288 17.10 -17.76 -3.63
N CYS A 289 17.95 -17.07 -2.88
CA CYS A 289 17.64 -15.72 -2.38
C CYS A 289 17.44 -14.74 -3.54
N VAL A 290 16.26 -14.14 -3.61
CA VAL A 290 15.90 -13.20 -4.68
C VAL A 290 16.79 -11.95 -4.72
N PHE A 291 17.39 -11.55 -3.60
CA PHE A 291 18.29 -10.41 -3.50
C PHE A 291 19.77 -10.79 -3.72
N ALA A 292 20.12 -12.06 -3.87
CA ALA A 292 21.51 -12.53 -3.95
C ALA A 292 22.35 -11.83 -5.03
N GLY A 293 21.76 -11.45 -6.17
CA GLY A 293 22.44 -10.77 -7.27
C GLY A 293 22.91 -9.35 -6.94
N ARG A 294 22.34 -8.72 -5.92
CA ARG A 294 22.61 -7.33 -5.48
C ARG A 294 23.10 -7.25 -4.02
N CYS A 295 23.17 -8.39 -3.34
CA CYS A 295 23.50 -8.44 -1.92
C CYS A 295 25.03 -8.31 -1.69
N PRO A 296 25.50 -7.31 -0.96
CA PRO A 296 26.93 -7.16 -0.66
C PRO A 296 27.45 -8.28 0.28
N ALA A 297 26.55 -8.95 1.01
CA ALA A 297 26.85 -10.05 1.92
C ALA A 297 26.52 -11.43 1.32
N ARG A 298 26.47 -11.54 -0.02
CA ARG A 298 26.19 -12.81 -0.72
C ARG A 298 27.27 -13.86 -0.38
N HIS A 299 26.82 -15.09 -0.17
CA HIS A 299 27.68 -16.28 -0.01
C HIS A 299 27.02 -17.51 -0.68
N ASP A 300 27.70 -18.66 -0.69
CA ASP A 300 27.29 -19.85 -1.47
C ASP A 300 25.87 -20.35 -1.13
N ARG A 301 25.48 -20.32 0.14
CA ARG A 301 24.12 -20.74 0.56
C ARG A 301 23.00 -19.86 0.00
N CYS A 302 23.31 -18.65 -0.49
CA CYS A 302 22.30 -17.80 -1.13
C CYS A 302 21.79 -18.34 -2.47
N SER A 303 22.42 -19.39 -3.02
CA SER A 303 21.88 -20.16 -4.16
C SER A 303 20.68 -21.04 -3.78
N GLU A 304 20.43 -21.27 -2.50
CA GLU A 304 19.30 -22.01 -1.96
C GLU A 304 18.27 -21.04 -1.37
N LYS A 305 16.99 -21.49 -1.26
CA LYS A 305 15.90 -20.70 -0.66
C LYS A 305 16.24 -20.41 0.80
N PRO A 306 16.32 -19.12 1.21
CA PRO A 306 16.67 -18.77 2.58
C PRO A 306 15.53 -19.15 3.55
N PRO A 307 15.86 -19.51 4.80
CA PRO A 307 14.87 -19.78 5.82
C PRO A 307 14.20 -18.50 6.28
N GLN A 308 12.93 -18.59 6.64
CA GLN A 308 12.28 -17.59 7.44
C GLN A 308 12.77 -17.71 8.88
N ARG A 309 13.15 -16.61 9.48
CA ARG A 309 13.67 -16.50 10.84
C ARG A 309 12.87 -15.49 11.64
N GLN A 310 12.75 -15.75 12.93
CA GLN A 310 12.16 -14.79 13.87
C GLN A 310 13.23 -14.33 14.86
N ALA A 311 13.38 -13.01 14.97
CA ALA A 311 14.24 -12.40 15.97
C ALA A 311 13.53 -12.33 17.34
N ARG A 312 14.29 -12.08 18.42
CA ARG A 312 13.76 -12.04 19.80
C ARG A 312 12.73 -10.93 20.03
N ASP A 313 12.78 -9.86 19.25
CA ASP A 313 11.86 -8.73 19.25
C ASP A 313 10.54 -9.00 18.49
N GLY A 314 10.39 -10.20 17.91
CA GLY A 314 9.22 -10.61 17.12
C GLY A 314 9.30 -10.22 15.65
N GLN A 315 10.39 -9.59 15.21
CA GLN A 315 10.66 -9.26 13.81
C GLN A 315 10.96 -10.53 13.02
N ASN A 316 10.35 -10.69 11.83
CA ASN A 316 10.62 -11.82 10.95
C ASN A 316 11.43 -11.36 9.74
N TYR A 317 12.37 -12.20 9.29
CA TYR A 317 13.18 -11.91 8.11
C TYR A 317 13.57 -13.22 7.38
N THR A 318 13.78 -13.11 6.07
CA THR A 318 14.09 -14.24 5.19
C THR A 318 15.52 -14.12 4.69
N CYS A 319 16.49 -14.60 5.49
CA CYS A 319 17.92 -14.50 5.19
C CYS A 319 18.72 -15.65 5.80
N TRP A 320 19.85 -16.00 5.17
CA TRP A 320 20.81 -16.95 5.72
C TRP A 320 21.69 -16.35 6.83
N LEU A 321 21.87 -15.03 6.81
CA LEU A 321 22.61 -14.34 7.87
C LEU A 321 21.82 -14.42 9.19
N GLU A 322 22.54 -14.74 10.26
CA GLU A 322 21.96 -14.64 11.59
C GLU A 322 21.92 -13.16 12.01
N ALA A 323 20.83 -12.79 12.67
CA ALA A 323 20.74 -11.47 13.26
C ALA A 323 21.81 -11.36 14.36
N ALA A 324 22.72 -10.41 14.19
CA ALA A 324 23.67 -10.05 15.24
C ALA A 324 22.96 -9.37 16.41
#